data_e782476b75a82bfdb227eb4c8f223b12
#
_entry.id   e782476b75a82bfdb227eb4c8f223b12
#
_cell.length_a   1.000
_cell.length_b   1.000
_cell.length_c   1.000
_cell.angle_alpha   90.00
_cell.angle_beta   90.00
_cell.angle_gamma   90.00
#
_symmetry.space_group_name_H-M   'P 1'
#
loop_
_entity.id
_entity.type
_entity.pdbx_description
1 polymer ?
#
loop_
_entity_poly.entity_id
_entity_poly.type
_entity_poly.pdbx_seq_one_letter_code
_entity_poly.pdbx_strand_id
1 'polypeptide(L)'
;MQSVTEILSAAVERALGAPALLRPCADPQFGDYQANGVMAVAKQTKQNPRALAEKITAAIQSELAAVCEPPTVAGAGFINFKLRREFVAAQITAAARDERHGVPPAAKPKTVVIDFSSPNVAKPMHVGHIRSTILGDCLARVLRFLGHRVITDNHIGDWGTQFGMLIIGWKRHRDDAALQRDAIAELERLYKSVNNQCEQNPAVRDEAKAELVKLQQGDTENRAIWQQIIDLSKHEFDRTS
;
A
#
# COMPACT_ATOMS: atom_id res chain seq x y z
N MET A 1 -8.33 20.90 -6.37
CA MET A 1 -7.36 21.90 -6.88
C MET A 1 -6.63 21.26 -8.06
N GLN A 2 -6.45 21.99 -9.20
CA GLN A 2 -5.62 21.47 -10.28
C GLN A 2 -4.15 21.53 -9.89
N SER A 3 -3.41 20.47 -10.20
CA SER A 3 -1.96 20.44 -9.97
C SER A 3 -1.22 21.31 -10.98
N VAL A 4 -0.04 21.78 -10.61
CA VAL A 4 0.85 22.55 -11.53
C VAL A 4 1.09 21.79 -12.83
N THR A 5 1.34 20.48 -12.72
CA THR A 5 1.59 19.62 -13.88
C THR A 5 0.37 19.54 -14.81
N GLU A 6 -0.85 19.48 -14.27
CA GLU A 6 -2.07 19.49 -15.08
C GLU A 6 -2.26 20.83 -15.80
N ILE A 7 -2.02 21.95 -15.11
CA ILE A 7 -2.17 23.30 -15.71
C ILE A 7 -1.19 23.47 -16.87
N LEU A 8 0.10 23.21 -16.63
CA LEU A 8 1.13 23.37 -17.65
C LEU A 8 0.96 22.39 -18.82
N SER A 9 0.67 21.10 -18.52
CA SER A 9 0.44 20.10 -19.57
C SER A 9 -0.74 20.47 -20.44
N ALA A 10 -1.87 20.84 -19.86
CA ALA A 10 -3.06 21.19 -20.61
C ALA A 10 -2.86 22.38 -21.56
N ALA A 11 -2.11 23.41 -21.14
CA ALA A 11 -1.79 24.56 -22.00
C ALA A 11 -0.92 24.11 -23.17
N VAL A 12 0.16 23.37 -22.92
CA VAL A 12 1.06 22.88 -23.98
C VAL A 12 0.33 21.93 -24.93
N GLU A 13 -0.44 20.99 -24.42
CA GLU A 13 -1.15 19.99 -25.21
C GLU A 13 -2.20 20.59 -26.14
N ARG A 14 -2.93 21.63 -25.68
CA ARG A 14 -3.86 22.36 -26.53
C ARG A 14 -3.15 23.05 -27.71
N ALA A 15 -1.99 23.64 -27.44
CA ALA A 15 -1.23 24.41 -28.48
C ALA A 15 -0.45 23.46 -29.41
N LEU A 16 0.01 22.30 -28.89
CA LEU A 16 0.84 21.35 -29.63
C LEU A 16 -0.01 20.30 -30.38
N GLY A 17 -1.22 19.98 -29.91
CA GLY A 17 -2.06 18.91 -30.42
C GLY A 17 -1.54 17.49 -30.08
N ALA A 18 -0.64 17.38 -29.10
CA ALA A 18 -0.01 16.12 -28.69
C ALA A 18 0.42 16.18 -27.22
N PRO A 19 0.76 15.06 -26.57
CA PRO A 19 1.21 15.06 -25.19
C PRO A 19 2.40 15.98 -24.90
N ALA A 20 2.29 16.78 -23.84
CA ALA A 20 3.33 17.75 -23.44
C ALA A 20 4.64 17.09 -23.01
N LEU A 21 4.58 15.86 -22.47
CA LEU A 21 5.69 15.14 -21.85
C LEU A 21 6.42 16.03 -20.81
N LEU A 22 5.63 16.66 -19.93
CA LEU A 22 6.12 17.55 -18.88
C LEU A 22 6.90 16.76 -17.83
N ARG A 23 8.04 17.31 -17.41
CA ARG A 23 8.90 16.75 -16.35
C ARG A 23 9.47 17.87 -15.49
N PRO A 24 9.83 17.61 -14.22
CA PRO A 24 10.69 18.54 -13.47
C PRO A 24 12.00 18.76 -14.23
N CYS A 25 12.53 20.00 -14.19
CA CYS A 25 13.84 20.27 -14.74
C CYS A 25 14.92 19.52 -13.95
N ALA A 26 15.85 18.88 -14.67
CA ALA A 26 16.99 18.23 -14.04
C ALA A 26 17.99 19.28 -13.49
N ASP A 27 18.09 20.44 -14.15
CA ASP A 27 18.94 21.54 -13.75
C ASP A 27 18.07 22.77 -13.45
N PRO A 28 18.07 23.26 -12.20
CA PRO A 28 17.26 24.41 -11.75
C PRO A 28 17.52 25.72 -12.52
N GLN A 29 18.67 25.87 -13.19
CA GLN A 29 18.96 27.04 -13.99
C GLN A 29 17.96 27.21 -15.15
N PHE A 30 17.34 26.14 -15.63
CA PHE A 30 16.36 26.16 -16.72
C PHE A 30 14.92 26.36 -16.23
N GLY A 31 14.68 26.38 -14.93
CA GLY A 31 13.38 26.55 -14.31
C GLY A 31 12.92 25.32 -13.53
N ASP A 32 11.61 25.24 -13.26
CA ASP A 32 11.03 24.19 -12.42
C ASP A 32 10.55 22.99 -13.25
N TYR A 33 9.98 23.25 -14.43
CA TYR A 33 9.42 22.23 -15.32
C TYR A 33 9.88 22.41 -16.76
N GLN A 34 9.91 21.30 -17.49
CA GLN A 34 10.28 21.26 -18.90
C GLN A 34 9.31 20.38 -19.69
N ALA A 35 8.78 20.89 -20.82
CA ALA A 35 7.98 20.14 -21.76
C ALA A 35 8.85 19.65 -22.94
N ASN A 36 8.83 18.34 -23.19
CA ASN A 36 9.65 17.65 -24.17
C ASN A 36 8.86 17.15 -25.39
N GLY A 37 7.52 17.25 -25.37
CA GLY A 37 6.63 16.73 -26.43
C GLY A 37 6.87 17.34 -27.81
N VAL A 38 7.37 18.57 -27.86
CA VAL A 38 7.64 19.33 -29.13
C VAL A 38 8.57 18.56 -30.06
N MET A 39 9.58 17.86 -29.50
CA MET A 39 10.57 17.13 -30.30
C MET A 39 9.95 16.01 -31.13
N ALA A 40 9.01 15.30 -30.54
CA ALA A 40 8.32 14.18 -31.21
C ALA A 40 7.45 14.68 -32.36
N VAL A 41 6.67 15.74 -32.11
CA VAL A 41 5.79 16.36 -33.11
C VAL A 41 6.61 16.98 -34.26
N ALA A 42 7.67 17.72 -33.95
CA ALA A 42 8.53 18.32 -34.96
C ALA A 42 9.15 17.26 -35.88
N LYS A 43 9.57 16.13 -35.34
CA LYS A 43 10.07 14.99 -36.13
C LYS A 43 9.00 14.41 -37.06
N GLN A 44 7.78 14.23 -36.57
CA GLN A 44 6.67 13.70 -37.37
C GLN A 44 6.24 14.66 -38.48
N THR A 45 6.18 15.95 -38.15
CA THR A 45 5.73 16.99 -39.10
C THR A 45 6.86 17.57 -39.96
N LYS A 46 8.11 17.11 -39.80
CA LYS A 46 9.31 17.57 -40.47
C LYS A 46 9.52 19.09 -40.31
N GLN A 47 9.15 19.64 -39.16
CA GLN A 47 9.34 21.04 -38.80
C GLN A 47 10.62 21.22 -37.98
N ASN A 48 11.13 22.47 -37.95
CA ASN A 48 12.21 22.81 -37.03
C ASN A 48 11.68 22.79 -35.58
N PRO A 49 12.24 21.96 -34.68
CA PRO A 49 11.71 21.83 -33.33
C PRO A 49 11.77 23.12 -32.52
N ARG A 50 12.82 23.93 -32.71
CA ARG A 50 12.98 25.19 -32.01
C ARG A 50 11.95 26.22 -32.45
N ALA A 51 11.71 26.37 -33.75
CA ALA A 51 10.69 27.25 -34.29
C ALA A 51 9.28 26.82 -33.84
N LEU A 52 8.99 25.51 -33.79
CA LEU A 52 7.74 24.99 -33.27
C LEU A 52 7.60 25.32 -31.78
N ALA A 53 8.65 25.12 -30.96
CA ALA A 53 8.65 25.45 -29.53
C ALA A 53 8.39 26.96 -29.31
N GLU A 54 9.02 27.85 -30.07
CA GLU A 54 8.82 29.29 -29.98
C GLU A 54 7.38 29.68 -30.32
N LYS A 55 6.78 29.07 -31.34
CA LYS A 55 5.35 29.23 -31.67
C LYS A 55 4.42 28.79 -30.54
N ILE A 56 4.67 27.62 -29.97
CA ILE A 56 3.88 27.12 -28.85
C ILE A 56 4.02 28.03 -27.64
N THR A 57 5.25 28.43 -27.29
CA THR A 57 5.55 29.35 -26.17
C THR A 57 4.78 30.67 -26.32
N ALA A 58 4.79 31.29 -27.50
CA ALA A 58 4.03 32.51 -27.76
C ALA A 58 2.52 32.32 -27.58
N ALA A 59 1.98 31.16 -27.98
CA ALA A 59 0.55 30.87 -27.88
C ALA A 59 0.07 30.67 -26.43
N ILE A 60 0.92 30.11 -25.54
CA ILE A 60 0.54 29.79 -24.16
C ILE A 60 0.95 30.88 -23.15
N GLN A 61 1.80 31.82 -23.52
CA GLN A 61 2.38 32.80 -22.60
C GLN A 61 1.32 33.63 -21.84
N SER A 62 0.30 34.12 -22.52
CA SER A 62 -0.75 34.94 -21.90
C SER A 62 -1.61 34.14 -20.94
N GLU A 63 -1.92 32.90 -21.29
CA GLU A 63 -2.71 31.98 -20.44
C GLU A 63 -1.97 31.61 -19.14
N LEU A 64 -0.66 31.43 -19.24
CA LEU A 64 0.17 31.01 -18.10
C LEU A 64 0.77 32.20 -17.30
N ALA A 65 0.44 33.44 -17.66
CA ALA A 65 1.03 34.64 -17.07
C ALA A 65 0.88 34.73 -15.52
N ALA A 66 -0.18 34.16 -14.94
CA ALA A 66 -0.38 34.09 -13.50
C ALA A 66 0.35 32.91 -12.84
N VAL A 67 0.76 31.90 -13.62
CA VAL A 67 1.34 30.65 -13.14
C VAL A 67 2.86 30.68 -13.15
N CYS A 68 3.44 31.11 -14.24
CA CYS A 68 4.89 31.11 -14.44
C CYS A 68 5.39 32.45 -15.08
N GLU A 69 6.70 32.66 -15.00
CA GLU A 69 7.39 33.66 -15.81
C GLU A 69 7.20 33.31 -17.29
N PRO A 70 7.45 34.26 -18.24
CA PRO A 70 7.36 33.94 -19.66
C PRO A 70 8.15 32.66 -19.97
N PRO A 71 7.52 31.60 -20.54
CA PRO A 71 8.21 30.35 -20.83
C PRO A 71 9.38 30.58 -21.79
N THR A 72 10.46 29.85 -21.62
CA THR A 72 11.68 30.00 -22.45
C THR A 72 11.96 28.73 -23.24
N VAL A 73 12.60 28.91 -24.42
CA VAL A 73 13.00 27.77 -25.26
C VAL A 73 14.51 27.57 -25.14
N ALA A 74 14.92 26.36 -24.77
CA ALA A 74 16.31 25.95 -24.63
C ALA A 74 16.67 24.79 -25.58
N GLY A 75 17.94 24.71 -25.94
CA GLY A 75 18.48 23.64 -26.79
C GLY A 75 17.73 23.47 -28.11
N ALA A 76 17.40 22.23 -28.42
CA ALA A 76 16.76 21.86 -29.69
C ALA A 76 15.24 22.10 -29.73
N GLY A 77 14.61 22.65 -28.69
CA GLY A 77 13.17 22.91 -28.66
C GLY A 77 12.49 22.47 -27.36
N PHE A 78 13.21 22.47 -26.24
CA PHE A 78 12.66 22.25 -24.91
C PHE A 78 11.97 23.53 -24.41
N ILE A 79 10.72 23.42 -23.95
CA ILE A 79 10.01 24.55 -23.35
C ILE A 79 10.17 24.48 -21.85
N ASN A 80 10.77 25.49 -21.24
CA ASN A 80 11.04 25.57 -19.82
C ASN A 80 10.08 26.53 -19.12
N PHE A 81 9.66 26.18 -17.93
CA PHE A 81 8.73 26.91 -17.08
C PHE A 81 9.36 27.19 -15.71
N LYS A 82 9.37 28.47 -15.32
CA LYS A 82 9.76 28.92 -13.99
C LYS A 82 8.54 29.48 -13.29
N LEU A 83 8.11 28.81 -12.20
CA LEU A 83 6.90 29.19 -11.49
C LEU A 83 7.02 30.51 -10.76
N ARG A 84 5.94 31.30 -10.75
CA ARG A 84 5.88 32.50 -9.94
C ARG A 84 5.78 32.17 -8.46
N ARG A 85 6.51 32.88 -7.62
CA ARG A 85 6.49 32.70 -6.17
C ARG A 85 5.09 32.91 -5.57
N GLU A 86 4.36 33.90 -6.08
CA GLU A 86 2.99 34.22 -5.65
C GLU A 86 2.04 33.05 -5.96
N PHE A 87 2.18 32.43 -7.13
CA PHE A 87 1.40 31.26 -7.50
C PHE A 87 1.71 30.07 -6.59
N VAL A 88 2.98 29.78 -6.35
CA VAL A 88 3.40 28.70 -5.44
C VAL A 88 2.89 28.94 -4.01
N ALA A 89 3.03 30.17 -3.51
CA ALA A 89 2.53 30.54 -2.19
C ALA A 89 1.01 30.37 -2.08
N ALA A 90 0.26 30.77 -3.11
CA ALA A 90 -1.19 30.58 -3.15
C ALA A 90 -1.59 29.09 -3.17
N GLN A 91 -0.87 28.26 -3.93
CA GLN A 91 -1.10 26.80 -3.98
C GLN A 91 -0.83 26.13 -2.61
N ILE A 92 0.28 26.49 -1.97
CA ILE A 92 0.62 25.96 -0.63
C ILE A 92 -0.44 26.40 0.40
N THR A 93 -0.85 27.67 0.37
CA THR A 93 -1.88 28.19 1.28
C THR A 93 -3.22 27.48 1.07
N ALA A 94 -3.61 27.25 -0.18
CA ALA A 94 -4.83 26.53 -0.49
C ALA A 94 -4.76 25.06 -0.02
N ALA A 95 -3.63 24.39 -0.28
CA ALA A 95 -3.42 23.02 0.16
C ALA A 95 -3.41 22.90 1.71
N ALA A 96 -2.83 23.85 2.41
CA ALA A 96 -2.81 23.88 3.88
C ALA A 96 -4.21 24.04 4.53
N ARG A 97 -5.17 24.61 3.79
CA ARG A 97 -6.57 24.79 4.24
C ARG A 97 -7.49 23.63 3.82
N ASP A 98 -7.02 22.76 2.95
CA ASP A 98 -7.75 21.60 2.45
C ASP A 98 -7.39 20.37 3.30
N GLU A 99 -8.37 19.69 3.87
CA GLU A 99 -8.18 18.44 4.64
C GLU A 99 -7.48 17.34 3.80
N ARG A 100 -7.56 17.43 2.50
CA ARG A 100 -6.88 16.54 1.56
C ARG A 100 -5.54 17.07 1.07
N HIS A 101 -5.08 18.18 1.59
CA HIS A 101 -3.81 18.82 1.21
C HIS A 101 -3.62 18.99 -0.30
N GLY A 102 -4.70 19.27 -1.02
CA GLY A 102 -4.69 19.41 -2.48
C GLY A 102 -4.67 18.11 -3.28
N VAL A 103 -4.69 16.95 -2.62
CA VAL A 103 -4.72 15.65 -3.31
C VAL A 103 -6.14 15.34 -3.77
N PRO A 104 -6.41 15.25 -5.08
CA PRO A 104 -7.73 14.93 -5.58
C PRO A 104 -8.10 13.47 -5.28
N PRO A 105 -9.38 13.15 -5.09
CA PRO A 105 -9.83 11.77 -5.04
C PRO A 105 -9.61 11.09 -6.39
N ALA A 106 -9.48 9.76 -6.39
CA ALA A 106 -9.37 8.97 -7.61
C ALA A 106 -10.58 9.20 -8.53
N ALA A 107 -10.33 9.51 -9.79
CA ALA A 107 -11.38 9.76 -10.78
C ALA A 107 -12.31 8.53 -10.99
N LYS A 108 -11.80 7.33 -10.76
CA LYS A 108 -12.54 6.07 -10.83
C LYS A 108 -12.24 5.26 -9.56
N PRO A 109 -12.98 5.45 -8.46
CA PRO A 109 -12.83 4.67 -7.25
C PRO A 109 -12.98 3.17 -7.52
N LYS A 110 -12.15 2.38 -6.86
CA LYS A 110 -12.16 0.91 -6.95
C LYS A 110 -12.41 0.31 -5.58
N THR A 111 -12.89 -0.93 -5.53
CA THR A 111 -12.80 -1.76 -4.34
C THR A 111 -11.46 -2.51 -4.39
N VAL A 112 -10.66 -2.36 -3.34
CA VAL A 112 -9.34 -2.97 -3.20
C VAL A 112 -9.35 -3.82 -1.94
N VAL A 113 -8.98 -5.09 -2.06
CA VAL A 113 -8.76 -5.99 -0.93
C VAL A 113 -7.26 -6.04 -0.66
N ILE A 114 -6.87 -5.89 0.60
CA ILE A 114 -5.47 -5.97 1.04
C ILE A 114 -5.40 -7.00 2.16
N ASP A 115 -4.72 -8.10 1.89
CA ASP A 115 -4.38 -9.12 2.89
C ASP A 115 -2.99 -8.83 3.44
N PHE A 116 -2.87 -8.73 4.78
CA PHE A 116 -1.60 -8.43 5.44
C PHE A 116 -1.60 -8.87 6.90
N SER A 117 -0.43 -8.82 7.54
CA SER A 117 -0.16 -9.34 8.88
C SER A 117 -0.04 -10.87 8.91
N SER A 118 -1.11 -11.62 8.73
CA SER A 118 -1.18 -13.09 8.61
C SER A 118 -0.42 -13.85 9.71
N PRO A 119 -0.69 -13.57 11.02
CA PRO A 119 -0.02 -14.26 12.10
C PRO A 119 -0.51 -15.72 12.21
N ASN A 120 0.32 -16.58 12.78
CA ASN A 120 -0.09 -17.94 13.12
C ASN A 120 -0.82 -17.96 14.45
N VAL A 121 -1.93 -18.69 14.52
CA VAL A 121 -2.68 -18.97 15.77
C VAL A 121 -1.77 -19.72 16.75
N ALA A 122 -1.97 -19.48 18.05
CA ALA A 122 -1.22 -20.10 19.14
C ALA A 122 0.30 -19.85 19.12
N LYS A 123 0.72 -18.75 18.50
CA LYS A 123 2.12 -18.29 18.52
C LYS A 123 2.16 -16.78 18.75
N PRO A 124 3.15 -16.31 19.50
CA PRO A 124 3.35 -14.86 19.65
C PRO A 124 3.71 -14.23 18.31
N MET A 125 3.22 -13.01 18.08
CA MET A 125 3.68 -12.20 16.97
C MET A 125 5.16 -11.82 17.19
N HIS A 126 5.91 -11.75 16.11
CA HIS A 126 7.32 -11.40 16.16
C HIS A 126 7.66 -10.32 15.10
N VAL A 127 8.87 -9.80 15.16
CA VAL A 127 9.36 -8.71 14.29
C VAL A 127 9.11 -8.97 12.79
N GLY A 128 9.08 -10.22 12.34
CA GLY A 128 8.77 -10.58 10.95
C GLY A 128 7.36 -10.20 10.50
N HIS A 129 6.40 -10.13 11.42
CA HIS A 129 5.02 -9.70 11.11
C HIS A 129 4.89 -8.19 11.03
N ILE A 130 5.71 -7.41 11.77
CA ILE A 130 5.66 -5.94 11.81
C ILE A 130 5.78 -5.34 10.41
N ARG A 131 6.70 -5.84 9.60
CA ARG A 131 6.91 -5.33 8.23
C ARG A 131 5.65 -5.47 7.37
N SER A 132 5.03 -6.64 7.36
CA SER A 132 3.81 -6.90 6.60
C SER A 132 2.66 -6.03 7.10
N THR A 133 2.49 -5.94 8.41
CA THR A 133 1.44 -5.15 9.06
C THR A 133 1.57 -3.67 8.74
N ILE A 134 2.76 -3.07 8.92
CA ILE A 134 2.98 -1.64 8.64
C ILE A 134 2.79 -1.32 7.16
N LEU A 135 3.30 -2.15 6.26
CA LEU A 135 3.15 -1.92 4.82
C LEU A 135 1.68 -2.04 4.39
N GLY A 136 0.96 -3.04 4.89
CA GLY A 136 -0.45 -3.24 4.57
C GLY A 136 -1.33 -2.10 5.10
N ASP A 137 -1.15 -1.69 6.35
CA ASP A 137 -1.88 -0.57 6.95
C ASP A 137 -1.57 0.75 6.22
N CYS A 138 -0.31 1.02 5.90
CA CYS A 138 0.08 2.20 5.13
C CYS A 138 -0.63 2.24 3.77
N LEU A 139 -0.61 1.14 3.02
CA LEU A 139 -1.31 1.04 1.73
C LEU A 139 -2.82 1.22 1.88
N ALA A 140 -3.42 0.62 2.91
CA ALA A 140 -4.84 0.74 3.18
C ALA A 140 -5.23 2.20 3.45
N ARG A 141 -4.46 2.92 4.28
CA ARG A 141 -4.68 4.35 4.60
C ARG A 141 -4.54 5.22 3.36
N VAL A 142 -3.49 5.04 2.57
CA VAL A 142 -3.26 5.81 1.33
C VAL A 142 -4.41 5.60 0.35
N LEU A 143 -4.83 4.35 0.12
CA LEU A 143 -5.91 4.06 -0.81
C LEU A 143 -7.27 4.58 -0.33
N ARG A 144 -7.56 4.53 0.98
CA ARG A 144 -8.75 5.16 1.56
C ARG A 144 -8.70 6.68 1.39
N PHE A 145 -7.55 7.29 1.65
CA PHE A 145 -7.35 8.72 1.45
C PHE A 145 -7.57 9.12 -0.01
N LEU A 146 -7.16 8.30 -0.97
CA LEU A 146 -7.44 8.49 -2.40
C LEU A 146 -8.90 8.24 -2.79
N GLY A 147 -9.76 7.84 -1.85
CA GLY A 147 -11.20 7.64 -2.10
C GLY A 147 -11.56 6.25 -2.62
N HIS A 148 -10.66 5.28 -2.57
CA HIS A 148 -10.98 3.88 -2.85
C HIS A 148 -11.73 3.24 -1.68
N ARG A 149 -12.59 2.26 -1.97
CA ARG A 149 -13.15 1.37 -0.96
C ARG A 149 -12.11 0.29 -0.64
N VAL A 150 -11.55 0.32 0.58
CA VAL A 150 -10.53 -0.65 1.00
C VAL A 150 -11.14 -1.62 2.00
N ILE A 151 -11.04 -2.90 1.67
CA ILE A 151 -11.34 -4.02 2.54
C ILE A 151 -9.99 -4.57 2.99
N THR A 152 -9.73 -4.56 4.29
CA THR A 152 -8.56 -5.20 4.87
C THR A 152 -8.93 -6.61 5.30
N ASP A 153 -8.10 -7.56 4.98
CA ASP A 153 -8.22 -8.96 5.34
C ASP A 153 -6.97 -9.43 6.08
N ASN A 154 -7.11 -10.45 6.89
CA ASN A 154 -6.02 -11.02 7.67
C ASN A 154 -6.20 -12.54 7.73
N HIS A 155 -5.55 -13.24 6.81
CA HIS A 155 -5.55 -14.70 6.80
C HIS A 155 -4.64 -15.23 7.90
N ILE A 156 -5.22 -15.48 9.06
CA ILE A 156 -4.49 -16.10 10.17
C ILE A 156 -4.19 -17.57 9.87
N GLY A 157 -3.00 -18.01 10.25
CA GLY A 157 -2.58 -19.40 10.09
C GLY A 157 -3.25 -20.31 11.12
N ASP A 158 -4.50 -20.66 10.87
CA ASP A 158 -5.37 -21.43 11.76
C ASP A 158 -5.53 -22.91 11.36
N TRP A 159 -4.75 -23.37 10.38
CA TRP A 159 -4.83 -24.68 9.79
C TRP A 159 -3.45 -25.32 9.61
N GLY A 160 -3.37 -26.64 9.71
CA GLY A 160 -2.13 -27.40 9.47
C GLY A 160 -1.76 -28.36 10.59
N THR A 161 -0.66 -29.10 10.42
CA THR A 161 -0.21 -30.17 11.33
C THR A 161 -0.01 -29.72 12.78
N GLN A 162 0.29 -28.45 12.99
CA GLN A 162 0.42 -27.85 14.31
C GLN A 162 -0.89 -27.92 15.12
N PHE A 163 -2.06 -27.87 14.46
CA PHE A 163 -3.34 -27.99 15.16
C PHE A 163 -3.61 -29.37 15.68
N GLY A 164 -3.17 -30.43 14.99
CA GLY A 164 -3.23 -31.78 15.56
C GLY A 164 -2.43 -31.88 16.86
N MET A 165 -1.24 -31.28 16.92
CA MET A 165 -0.42 -31.24 18.14
C MET A 165 -1.06 -30.40 19.24
N LEU A 166 -1.65 -29.25 18.89
CA LEU A 166 -2.36 -28.38 19.84
C LEU A 166 -3.58 -29.08 20.44
N ILE A 167 -4.35 -29.84 19.63
CA ILE A 167 -5.51 -30.58 20.08
C ILE A 167 -5.07 -31.69 21.11
N ILE A 168 -3.98 -32.42 20.83
CA ILE A 168 -3.42 -33.37 21.79
C ILE A 168 -3.01 -32.67 23.09
N GLY A 169 -2.25 -31.56 22.96
CA GLY A 169 -1.81 -30.77 24.11
C GLY A 169 -2.98 -30.26 24.94
N TRP A 170 -4.01 -29.74 24.29
CA TRP A 170 -5.23 -29.27 24.92
C TRP A 170 -5.96 -30.38 25.71
N LYS A 171 -6.14 -31.53 25.09
CA LYS A 171 -6.82 -32.67 25.71
C LYS A 171 -6.08 -33.25 26.92
N ARG A 172 -4.74 -33.21 26.92
CA ARG A 172 -3.91 -33.92 27.89
C ARG A 172 -3.21 -33.06 28.92
N HIS A 173 -2.86 -31.84 28.55
CA HIS A 173 -1.88 -31.05 29.29
C HIS A 173 -2.31 -29.59 29.54
N ARG A 174 -3.57 -29.23 29.23
CA ARG A 174 -4.10 -27.87 29.40
C ARG A 174 -4.09 -27.47 30.88
N ASP A 175 -3.57 -26.26 31.12
CA ASP A 175 -3.63 -25.58 32.41
C ASP A 175 -4.55 -24.35 32.30
N ASP A 176 -5.74 -24.44 32.92
CA ASP A 176 -6.74 -23.37 32.83
C ASP A 176 -6.30 -22.10 33.55
N ALA A 177 -5.50 -22.20 34.63
CA ALA A 177 -4.97 -21.03 35.30
C ALA A 177 -3.89 -20.33 34.48
N ALA A 178 -3.10 -21.08 33.73
CA ALA A 178 -2.13 -20.51 32.78
C ALA A 178 -2.81 -19.85 31.60
N LEU A 179 -3.88 -20.46 31.03
CA LEU A 179 -4.68 -19.84 29.95
C LEU A 179 -5.30 -18.53 30.36
N GLN A 180 -5.76 -18.38 31.61
CA GLN A 180 -6.31 -17.11 32.10
C GLN A 180 -5.26 -16.03 32.30
N ARG A 181 -4.02 -16.40 32.61
CA ARG A 181 -2.91 -15.44 32.79
C ARG A 181 -2.33 -14.98 31.47
N ASP A 182 -2.02 -15.90 30.58
CA ASP A 182 -1.42 -15.66 29.27
C ASP A 182 -1.76 -16.83 28.35
N ALA A 183 -2.82 -16.65 27.57
CA ALA A 183 -3.33 -17.70 26.69
C ALA A 183 -2.30 -18.10 25.62
N ILE A 184 -1.58 -17.14 25.04
CA ILE A 184 -0.62 -17.41 23.97
C ILE A 184 0.59 -18.19 24.51
N ALA A 185 1.12 -17.79 25.66
CA ALA A 185 2.22 -18.53 26.28
C ALA A 185 1.84 -19.97 26.61
N GLU A 186 0.62 -20.21 27.10
CA GLU A 186 0.13 -21.56 27.37
C GLU A 186 -0.05 -22.37 26.09
N LEU A 187 -0.66 -21.82 25.06
CA LEU A 187 -0.81 -22.50 23.77
C LEU A 187 0.54 -22.83 23.13
N GLU A 188 1.51 -21.92 23.23
CA GLU A 188 2.88 -22.17 22.77
C GLU A 188 3.55 -23.29 23.56
N ARG A 189 3.36 -23.31 24.90
CA ARG A 189 3.85 -24.39 25.76
C ARG A 189 3.26 -25.75 25.38
N LEU A 190 1.94 -25.82 25.17
CA LEU A 190 1.26 -27.04 24.74
C LEU A 190 1.81 -27.54 23.40
N TYR A 191 1.95 -26.63 22.43
CA TYR A 191 2.53 -26.98 21.14
C TYR A 191 3.96 -27.52 21.26
N LYS A 192 4.86 -26.79 21.95
CA LYS A 192 6.26 -27.19 22.15
C LYS A 192 6.36 -28.57 22.86
N SER A 193 5.54 -28.81 23.88
CA SER A 193 5.53 -30.06 24.62
C SER A 193 5.20 -31.24 23.71
N VAL A 194 4.13 -31.12 22.90
CA VAL A 194 3.72 -32.21 21.99
C VAL A 194 4.67 -32.36 20.82
N ASN A 195 5.20 -31.24 20.28
CA ASN A 195 6.21 -31.29 19.21
C ASN A 195 7.44 -32.07 19.64
N ASN A 196 7.97 -31.83 20.85
CA ASN A 196 9.10 -32.57 21.39
C ASN A 196 8.78 -34.09 21.53
N GLN A 197 7.55 -34.42 21.93
CA GLN A 197 7.12 -35.82 21.96
C GLN A 197 7.04 -36.45 20.57
N CYS A 198 6.59 -35.68 19.56
CA CYS A 198 6.55 -36.14 18.16
C CYS A 198 7.95 -36.37 17.56
N GLU A 199 8.98 -35.66 18.04
CA GLU A 199 10.37 -35.86 17.63
C GLU A 199 10.95 -37.15 18.18
N GLN A 200 10.55 -37.51 19.42
CA GLN A 200 11.03 -38.70 20.13
C GLN A 200 10.22 -39.95 19.82
N ASN A 201 8.93 -39.79 19.44
CA ASN A 201 8.01 -40.94 19.24
C ASN A 201 7.15 -40.72 17.97
N PRO A 202 7.40 -41.50 16.90
CA PRO A 202 6.62 -41.40 15.65
C PRO A 202 5.11 -41.67 15.86
N ALA A 203 4.73 -42.50 16.85
CA ALA A 203 3.32 -42.79 17.12
C ALA A 203 2.54 -41.52 17.55
N VAL A 204 3.16 -40.63 18.32
CA VAL A 204 2.54 -39.36 18.73
C VAL A 204 2.36 -38.43 17.51
N ARG A 205 3.30 -38.44 16.57
CA ARG A 205 3.18 -37.70 15.31
C ARG A 205 2.01 -38.20 14.46
N ASP A 206 1.84 -39.51 14.38
CA ASP A 206 0.72 -40.12 13.63
C ASP A 206 -0.62 -39.85 14.31
N GLU A 207 -0.66 -39.83 15.63
CA GLU A 207 -1.82 -39.40 16.40
C GLU A 207 -2.17 -37.94 16.13
N ALA A 208 -1.18 -37.04 16.09
CA ALA A 208 -1.42 -35.64 15.77
C ALA A 208 -2.02 -35.46 14.35
N LYS A 209 -1.55 -36.24 13.37
CA LYS A 209 -2.16 -36.26 12.03
C LYS A 209 -3.60 -36.75 12.08
N ALA A 210 -3.87 -37.80 12.88
CA ALA A 210 -5.23 -38.34 13.03
C ALA A 210 -6.19 -37.34 13.68
N GLU A 211 -5.75 -36.61 14.71
CA GLU A 211 -6.55 -35.53 15.31
C GLU A 211 -6.82 -34.38 14.31
N LEU A 212 -5.84 -34.02 13.47
CA LEU A 212 -6.05 -33.06 12.40
C LEU A 212 -7.08 -33.57 11.38
N VAL A 213 -7.01 -34.81 10.96
CA VAL A 213 -7.99 -35.42 10.04
C VAL A 213 -9.39 -35.39 10.63
N LYS A 214 -9.56 -35.75 11.95
CA LYS A 214 -10.83 -35.64 12.65
C LYS A 214 -11.37 -34.20 12.60
N LEU A 215 -10.53 -33.18 12.88
CA LEU A 215 -10.91 -31.78 12.78
C LEU A 215 -11.43 -31.45 11.38
N GLN A 216 -10.71 -31.87 10.33
CA GLN A 216 -11.09 -31.65 8.94
C GLN A 216 -12.39 -32.34 8.55
N GLN A 217 -12.67 -33.51 9.12
CA GLN A 217 -13.93 -34.26 8.93
C GLN A 217 -15.10 -33.71 9.75
N GLY A 218 -14.84 -32.72 10.61
CA GLY A 218 -15.91 -32.05 11.36
C GLY A 218 -16.21 -32.66 12.69
N ASP A 219 -15.28 -33.41 13.30
CA ASP A 219 -15.44 -33.93 14.67
C ASP A 219 -15.81 -32.83 15.64
N THR A 220 -16.88 -33.05 16.41
CA THR A 220 -17.50 -32.02 17.25
C THR A 220 -16.56 -31.54 18.35
N GLU A 221 -15.83 -32.49 19.00
CA GLU A 221 -14.91 -32.14 20.08
C GLU A 221 -13.72 -31.33 19.55
N ASN A 222 -13.10 -31.83 18.49
CA ASN A 222 -11.94 -31.15 17.87
C ASN A 222 -12.29 -29.78 17.32
N ARG A 223 -13.48 -29.58 16.76
CA ARG A 223 -13.98 -28.26 16.33
C ARG A 223 -14.19 -27.33 17.52
N ALA A 224 -14.74 -27.80 18.62
CA ALA A 224 -14.93 -26.99 19.81
C ALA A 224 -13.58 -26.52 20.39
N ILE A 225 -12.59 -27.41 20.44
CA ILE A 225 -11.22 -27.08 20.87
C ILE A 225 -10.59 -26.06 19.90
N TRP A 226 -10.66 -26.30 18.61
CA TRP A 226 -10.14 -25.42 17.59
C TRP A 226 -10.74 -24.02 17.71
N GLN A 227 -12.06 -23.92 17.89
CA GLN A 227 -12.72 -22.62 18.04
C GLN A 227 -12.23 -21.87 19.29
N GLN A 228 -12.07 -22.54 20.42
CA GLN A 228 -11.54 -21.92 21.64
C GLN A 228 -10.11 -21.40 21.45
N ILE A 229 -9.25 -22.17 20.81
CA ILE A 229 -7.87 -21.76 20.51
C ILE A 229 -7.85 -20.52 19.60
N ILE A 230 -8.71 -20.49 18.59
CA ILE A 230 -8.83 -19.33 17.68
C ILE A 230 -9.32 -18.09 18.43
N ASP A 231 -10.37 -18.24 19.24
CA ASP A 231 -10.96 -17.09 19.96
C ASP A 231 -9.98 -16.48 20.95
N LEU A 232 -9.20 -17.31 21.66
CA LEU A 232 -8.12 -16.86 22.53
C LEU A 232 -7.03 -16.12 21.74
N SER A 233 -6.64 -16.65 20.58
CA SER A 233 -5.60 -16.04 19.76
C SER A 233 -6.05 -14.72 19.13
N LYS A 234 -7.29 -14.64 18.65
CA LYS A 234 -7.87 -13.40 18.10
C LYS A 234 -7.92 -12.31 19.15
N HIS A 235 -8.37 -12.63 20.36
CA HIS A 235 -8.40 -11.63 21.43
C HIS A 235 -7.03 -10.99 21.69
N GLU A 236 -5.96 -11.76 21.62
CA GLU A 236 -4.61 -11.25 21.80
C GLU A 236 -4.11 -10.46 20.57
N PHE A 237 -4.45 -10.88 19.36
CA PHE A 237 -4.13 -10.13 18.15
C PHE A 237 -4.80 -8.74 18.16
N ASP A 238 -6.09 -8.68 18.53
CA ASP A 238 -6.84 -7.41 18.61
C ASP A 238 -6.26 -6.46 19.67
N ARG A 239 -5.64 -7.01 20.72
CA ARG A 239 -4.98 -6.21 21.76
C ARG A 239 -3.62 -5.64 21.32
N THR A 240 -2.97 -6.29 20.36
CA THR A 240 -1.60 -5.98 19.92
C THR A 240 -1.59 -5.13 18.63
N SER A 241 -2.69 -5.11 17.88
CA SER A 241 -2.86 -4.35 16.62
C SER A 241 -3.47 -2.99 16.85
#